data_787d70dd247b4272438702775cc72f61
#
_entry.id   787d70dd247b4272438702775cc72f61
#
_cell.length_a   1.000
_cell.length_b   1.000
_cell.length_c   1.000
_cell.angle_alpha   90.00
_cell.angle_beta   90.00
_cell.angle_gamma   90.00
#
_symmetry.space_group_name_H-M   'P 1'
#
loop_
_entity.id
_entity.type
_entity.pdbx_description
1 polymer ?
#
loop_
_entity_poly.entity_id
_entity_poly.type
_entity_poly.pdbx_seq_one_letter_code
_entity_poly.pdbx_strand_id
1 'polypeptide(L)'
;GDEETRMADTVSGPDQPQGTIGIIGLGIMGGAMAANLVRGGWRVIGYDIDATAREAARHRGVEVVDGPAALAVATSDIILSLPSGEAAIASAETIAAAAPSRAVVLEMSTLSLEDKHAVARALASHGHIALDCPLSGTGAQAQSKDLVVYASGHGPDIERLAPLFLGLGRRYFNLGDYGNATKMKFVANLLVAIHNVASAEAMVLGMKAGLAPQQIVEVIAAGAGTSRVFELRAPLMAENRYEPASMRSSIWQKDMAVIGAFAAQLGCPTPLFSASDAIYRAGLARGLGAQDTASVCAVLEDMAGIRR
;
A
#
# COMPACT_ATOMS: atom_id res chain seq x y z
N GLY A 1 -13.32 12.51 -49.83
CA GLY A 1 -14.37 11.77 -49.17
C GLY A 1 -13.96 11.45 -47.77
N ASP A 2 -14.46 12.25 -46.85
CA ASP A 2 -14.15 12.21 -45.43
C ASP A 2 -15.00 11.11 -44.79
N GLU A 3 -14.39 10.07 -44.25
CA GLU A 3 -15.01 9.16 -43.29
C GLU A 3 -14.48 9.51 -41.89
N GLU A 4 -15.21 10.39 -41.21
CA GLU A 4 -15.11 10.60 -39.77
C GLU A 4 -15.55 9.33 -39.06
N THR A 5 -14.59 8.62 -38.47
CA THR A 5 -14.87 7.56 -37.54
C THR A 5 -15.42 8.15 -36.26
N ARG A 6 -16.74 8.13 -36.09
CA ARG A 6 -17.43 8.44 -34.83
C ARG A 6 -17.03 7.38 -33.80
N MET A 7 -16.17 7.74 -32.87
CA MET A 7 -16.06 7.06 -31.58
C MET A 7 -17.42 7.27 -30.87
N ALA A 8 -18.13 6.17 -30.68
CA ALA A 8 -19.35 6.19 -29.87
C ALA A 8 -18.94 6.35 -28.40
N ASP A 9 -19.09 7.55 -27.88
CA ASP A 9 -19.15 7.80 -26.44
C ASP A 9 -20.39 7.08 -25.89
N THR A 10 -20.19 5.89 -25.34
CA THR A 10 -21.20 5.26 -24.49
C THR A 10 -21.18 5.97 -23.15
N VAL A 11 -21.89 7.09 -23.06
CA VAL A 11 -22.28 7.69 -21.80
C VAL A 11 -23.24 6.70 -21.12
N SER A 12 -22.74 5.90 -20.20
CA SER A 12 -23.58 5.12 -19.29
C SER A 12 -24.42 6.12 -18.47
N GLY A 13 -25.73 5.96 -18.49
CA GLY A 13 -26.65 6.79 -17.72
C GLY A 13 -26.39 6.69 -16.22
N PRO A 14 -26.90 7.65 -15.42
CA PRO A 14 -26.54 7.83 -14.00
C PRO A 14 -26.97 6.72 -13.04
N ASP A 15 -27.57 5.61 -13.49
CA ASP A 15 -28.21 4.61 -12.63
C ASP A 15 -27.58 3.20 -12.66
N GLN A 16 -26.50 2.96 -13.42
CA GLN A 16 -25.82 1.65 -13.35
C GLN A 16 -24.43 1.78 -12.74
N PRO A 17 -24.09 0.95 -11.73
CA PRO A 17 -22.75 0.95 -11.14
C PRO A 17 -21.71 0.56 -12.20
N GLN A 18 -20.50 1.14 -12.11
CA GLN A 18 -19.36 0.79 -12.98
C GLN A 18 -18.98 -0.69 -12.87
N GLY A 19 -19.33 -1.32 -11.75
CA GLY A 19 -19.11 -2.72 -11.45
C GLY A 19 -19.36 -3.01 -9.98
N THR A 20 -19.25 -4.27 -9.60
CA THR A 20 -19.34 -4.73 -8.21
C THR A 20 -17.97 -5.24 -7.78
N ILE A 21 -17.52 -4.87 -6.60
CA ILE A 21 -16.26 -5.31 -6.01
C ILE A 21 -16.43 -5.67 -4.55
N GLY A 22 -15.86 -6.79 -4.13
CA GLY A 22 -15.75 -7.18 -2.72
C GLY A 22 -14.45 -6.65 -2.11
N ILE A 23 -14.48 -6.26 -0.84
CA ILE A 23 -13.28 -5.89 -0.09
C ILE A 23 -13.31 -6.57 1.27
N ILE A 24 -12.28 -7.38 1.55
CA ILE A 24 -12.04 -7.97 2.87
C ILE A 24 -10.86 -7.23 3.49
N GLY A 25 -11.11 -6.64 4.65
CA GLY A 25 -10.20 -5.71 5.32
C GLY A 25 -10.58 -4.26 5.02
N LEU A 26 -11.20 -3.59 6.01
CA LEU A 26 -11.73 -2.23 5.90
C LEU A 26 -11.01 -1.26 6.86
N GLY A 27 -9.74 -1.55 7.15
CA GLY A 27 -8.87 -0.69 7.93
C GLY A 27 -8.51 0.60 7.18
N ILE A 28 -7.36 1.20 7.51
CA ILE A 28 -6.93 2.50 6.93
C ILE A 28 -6.87 2.43 5.40
N MET A 29 -6.21 1.42 4.84
CA MET A 29 -6.07 1.27 3.37
C MET A 29 -7.35 0.77 2.73
N GLY A 30 -7.89 -0.36 3.19
CA GLY A 30 -9.10 -0.97 2.64
C GLY A 30 -10.33 -0.08 2.75
N GLY A 31 -10.49 0.60 3.89
CA GLY A 31 -11.58 1.56 4.10
C GLY A 31 -11.48 2.79 3.18
N ALA A 32 -10.28 3.32 2.95
CA ALA A 32 -10.06 4.43 2.02
C ALA A 32 -10.32 4.01 0.57
N MET A 33 -9.86 2.84 0.17
CA MET A 33 -10.13 2.27 -1.15
C MET A 33 -11.63 2.06 -1.37
N ALA A 34 -12.33 1.47 -0.41
CA ALA A 34 -13.77 1.27 -0.47
C ALA A 34 -14.53 2.59 -0.68
N ALA A 35 -14.19 3.62 0.10
CA ALA A 35 -14.81 4.94 -0.01
C ALA A 35 -14.56 5.60 -1.37
N ASN A 36 -13.35 5.46 -1.92
CA ASN A 36 -13.02 5.97 -3.26
C ASN A 36 -13.84 5.27 -4.35
N LEU A 37 -13.99 3.96 -4.25
CA LEU A 37 -14.76 3.19 -5.23
C LEU A 37 -16.25 3.52 -5.17
N VAL A 38 -16.82 3.65 -3.97
CA VAL A 38 -18.22 4.10 -3.81
C VAL A 38 -18.42 5.48 -4.45
N ARG A 39 -17.55 6.45 -4.18
CA ARG A 39 -17.61 7.78 -4.82
C ARG A 39 -17.41 7.72 -6.33
N GLY A 40 -16.68 6.74 -6.81
CA GLY A 40 -16.47 6.46 -8.24
C GLY A 40 -17.62 5.70 -8.92
N GLY A 41 -18.73 5.45 -8.22
CA GLY A 41 -19.90 4.75 -8.77
C GLY A 41 -19.81 3.23 -8.79
N TRP A 42 -18.89 2.64 -8.01
CA TRP A 42 -18.82 1.19 -7.81
C TRP A 42 -19.80 0.73 -6.72
N ARG A 43 -20.40 -0.42 -6.91
CA ARG A 43 -21.06 -1.16 -5.83
C ARG A 43 -19.99 -1.89 -5.03
N VAL A 44 -19.80 -1.53 -3.77
CA VAL A 44 -18.78 -2.12 -2.89
C VAL A 44 -19.44 -2.96 -1.82
N ILE A 45 -19.05 -4.22 -1.74
CA ILE A 45 -19.47 -5.18 -0.70
C ILE A 45 -18.26 -5.42 0.20
N GLY A 46 -18.39 -5.19 1.50
CA GLY A 46 -17.26 -5.20 2.41
C GLY A 46 -17.42 -6.10 3.62
N TYR A 47 -16.30 -6.58 4.13
CA TYR A 47 -16.22 -7.27 5.41
C TYR A 47 -14.91 -6.92 6.14
N ASP A 48 -15.01 -6.80 7.44
CA ASP A 48 -13.89 -6.72 8.38
C ASP A 48 -14.26 -7.46 9.67
N ILE A 49 -13.29 -8.04 10.36
CA ILE A 49 -13.49 -8.65 11.67
C ILE A 49 -13.84 -7.59 12.74
N ASP A 50 -13.33 -6.38 12.60
CA ASP A 50 -13.60 -5.25 13.50
C ASP A 50 -14.97 -4.63 13.22
N ALA A 51 -15.85 -4.66 14.21
CA ALA A 51 -17.18 -4.05 14.14
C ALA A 51 -17.13 -2.55 13.88
N THR A 52 -16.15 -1.84 14.44
CA THR A 52 -15.97 -0.39 14.24
C THR A 52 -15.62 -0.08 12.78
N ALA A 53 -14.74 -0.87 12.17
CA ALA A 53 -14.39 -0.74 10.75
C ALA A 53 -15.60 -1.01 9.85
N ARG A 54 -16.41 -2.03 10.16
CA ARG A 54 -17.65 -2.33 9.42
C ARG A 54 -18.64 -1.17 9.49
N GLU A 55 -18.84 -0.59 10.66
CA GLU A 55 -19.77 0.54 10.85
C GLU A 55 -19.29 1.78 10.11
N ALA A 56 -18.01 2.11 10.20
CA ALA A 56 -17.41 3.20 9.43
C ALA A 56 -17.57 3.01 7.91
N ALA A 57 -17.46 1.79 7.42
CA ALA A 57 -17.67 1.46 6.01
C ALA A 57 -19.14 1.63 5.58
N ARG A 58 -20.10 1.21 6.41
CA ARG A 58 -21.54 1.45 6.14
C ARG A 58 -21.85 2.93 5.96
N HIS A 59 -21.33 3.79 6.84
CA HIS A 59 -21.50 5.25 6.73
C HIS A 59 -20.90 5.84 5.44
N ARG A 60 -20.01 5.12 4.79
CA ARG A 60 -19.39 5.53 3.52
C ARG A 60 -20.07 4.88 2.29
N GLY A 61 -21.18 4.17 2.48
CA GLY A 61 -21.95 3.56 1.41
C GLY A 61 -21.52 2.15 1.01
N VAL A 62 -20.72 1.47 1.83
CA VAL A 62 -20.33 0.07 1.63
C VAL A 62 -21.45 -0.85 2.12
N GLU A 63 -21.83 -1.84 1.30
CA GLU A 63 -22.72 -2.92 1.71
C GLU A 63 -21.93 -3.93 2.56
N VAL A 64 -22.15 -3.95 3.85
CA VAL A 64 -21.41 -4.83 4.76
C VAL A 64 -22.11 -6.17 4.92
N VAL A 65 -21.36 -7.25 4.76
CA VAL A 65 -21.80 -8.64 4.92
C VAL A 65 -21.18 -9.30 6.16
N ASP A 66 -21.66 -10.49 6.53
CA ASP A 66 -21.31 -11.15 7.79
C ASP A 66 -19.97 -11.92 7.74
N GLY A 67 -19.39 -12.10 6.57
CA GLY A 67 -18.11 -12.81 6.44
C GLY A 67 -17.61 -12.96 5.01
N PRO A 68 -16.38 -13.51 4.86
CA PRO A 68 -15.78 -13.73 3.54
C PRO A 68 -16.60 -14.68 2.64
N ALA A 69 -17.27 -15.68 3.22
CA ALA A 69 -18.10 -16.59 2.45
C ALA A 69 -19.32 -15.90 1.82
N ALA A 70 -20.03 -15.07 2.60
CA ALA A 70 -21.15 -14.28 2.10
C ALA A 70 -20.69 -13.28 1.01
N LEU A 71 -19.53 -12.69 1.17
CA LEU A 71 -18.94 -11.78 0.18
C LEU A 71 -18.60 -12.52 -1.12
N ALA A 72 -18.00 -13.71 -1.05
CA ALA A 72 -17.64 -14.51 -2.21
C ALA A 72 -18.87 -15.03 -3.01
N VAL A 73 -20.00 -15.19 -2.34
CA VAL A 73 -21.29 -15.50 -3.02
C VAL A 73 -21.84 -14.27 -3.75
N ALA A 74 -21.61 -13.08 -3.21
CA ALA A 74 -22.19 -11.84 -3.73
C ALA A 74 -21.40 -11.22 -4.89
N THR A 75 -20.09 -11.49 -5.02
CA THR A 75 -19.25 -10.96 -6.09
C THR A 75 -18.09 -11.88 -6.41
N SER A 76 -17.64 -11.86 -7.66
CA SER A 76 -16.49 -12.64 -8.15
C SER A 76 -15.15 -11.87 -8.16
N ASP A 77 -15.17 -10.55 -8.09
CA ASP A 77 -13.97 -9.74 -8.00
C ASP A 77 -13.80 -9.26 -6.56
N ILE A 78 -12.70 -9.64 -5.90
CA ILE A 78 -12.52 -9.46 -4.45
C ILE A 78 -11.12 -8.93 -4.15
N ILE A 79 -11.04 -7.84 -3.39
CA ILE A 79 -9.80 -7.28 -2.85
C ILE A 79 -9.57 -7.84 -1.44
N LEU A 80 -8.33 -8.27 -1.17
CA LEU A 80 -7.83 -8.53 0.18
C LEU A 80 -6.88 -7.39 0.60
N SER A 81 -7.17 -6.78 1.73
CA SER A 81 -6.33 -5.73 2.36
C SER A 81 -6.18 -6.04 3.85
N LEU A 82 -5.31 -7.01 4.16
CA LEU A 82 -5.25 -7.70 5.43
C LEU A 82 -3.89 -7.53 6.13
N PRO A 83 -3.84 -7.65 7.47
CA PRO A 83 -2.64 -7.35 8.25
C PRO A 83 -1.59 -8.47 8.26
N SER A 84 -1.95 -9.70 7.85
CA SER A 84 -1.07 -10.87 7.94
C SER A 84 -1.31 -11.89 6.83
N GLY A 85 -0.29 -12.71 6.56
CA GLY A 85 -0.40 -13.85 5.65
C GLY A 85 -1.42 -14.87 6.11
N GLU A 86 -1.49 -15.14 7.42
CA GLU A 86 -2.49 -16.04 8.02
C GLU A 86 -3.92 -15.59 7.69
N ALA A 87 -4.23 -14.31 7.90
CA ALA A 87 -5.55 -13.75 7.59
C ALA A 87 -5.85 -13.81 6.08
N ALA A 88 -4.86 -13.55 5.23
CA ALA A 88 -5.02 -13.60 3.77
C ALA A 88 -5.26 -15.03 3.28
N ILE A 89 -4.50 -16.00 3.77
CA ILE A 89 -4.65 -17.42 3.41
C ILE A 89 -6.01 -17.95 3.87
N ALA A 90 -6.42 -17.70 5.13
CA ALA A 90 -7.72 -18.12 5.65
C ALA A 90 -8.89 -17.51 4.85
N SER A 91 -8.78 -16.24 4.46
CA SER A 91 -9.77 -15.59 3.60
C SER A 91 -9.82 -16.22 2.21
N ALA A 92 -8.66 -16.53 1.62
CA ALA A 92 -8.57 -17.18 0.31
C ALA A 92 -9.19 -18.59 0.32
N GLU A 93 -8.93 -19.38 1.36
CA GLU A 93 -9.54 -20.70 1.55
C GLU A 93 -11.06 -20.62 1.67
N THR A 94 -11.56 -19.66 2.43
CA THR A 94 -13.01 -19.44 2.60
C THR A 94 -13.65 -19.01 1.27
N ILE A 95 -13.03 -18.09 0.54
CA ILE A 95 -13.50 -17.66 -0.79
C ILE A 95 -13.51 -18.85 -1.75
N ALA A 96 -12.42 -19.64 -1.78
CA ALA A 96 -12.28 -20.78 -2.67
C ALA A 96 -13.40 -21.80 -2.48
N ALA A 97 -13.78 -22.07 -1.23
CA ALA A 97 -14.85 -23.00 -0.91
C ALA A 97 -16.27 -22.44 -1.18
N ALA A 98 -16.46 -21.13 -1.04
CA ALA A 98 -17.79 -20.51 -1.08
C ALA A 98 -18.18 -19.93 -2.44
N ALA A 99 -17.21 -19.48 -3.26
CA ALA A 99 -17.50 -18.82 -4.52
C ALA A 99 -18.21 -19.75 -5.52
N PRO A 100 -19.39 -19.36 -6.03
CA PRO A 100 -20.20 -20.23 -6.89
C PRO A 100 -19.67 -20.32 -8.34
N SER A 101 -18.77 -19.42 -8.71
CA SER A 101 -18.15 -19.34 -10.03
C SER A 101 -16.71 -18.86 -9.92
N ARG A 102 -15.99 -18.82 -11.04
CA ARG A 102 -14.61 -18.35 -11.08
C ARG A 102 -14.48 -16.96 -10.45
N ALA A 103 -13.77 -16.87 -9.34
CA ALA A 103 -13.44 -15.62 -8.67
C ALA A 103 -12.04 -15.14 -9.06
N VAL A 104 -11.84 -13.82 -9.05
CA VAL A 104 -10.54 -13.14 -9.17
C VAL A 104 -10.28 -12.38 -7.89
N VAL A 105 -9.25 -12.80 -7.17
CA VAL A 105 -8.89 -12.22 -5.87
C VAL A 105 -7.62 -11.38 -6.04
N LEU A 106 -7.75 -10.07 -5.76
CA LEU A 106 -6.67 -9.10 -5.80
C LEU A 106 -6.07 -9.00 -4.40
N GLU A 107 -4.92 -9.64 -4.20
CA GLU A 107 -4.22 -9.58 -2.92
C GLU A 107 -3.37 -8.31 -2.87
N MET A 108 -3.84 -7.30 -2.13
CA MET A 108 -3.23 -5.95 -2.06
C MET A 108 -2.43 -5.69 -0.78
N SER A 109 -2.36 -6.66 0.12
CA SER A 109 -1.62 -6.56 1.38
C SER A 109 -0.09 -6.60 1.14
N THR A 110 0.68 -6.06 2.10
CA THR A 110 2.14 -6.23 2.12
C THR A 110 2.48 -7.52 2.86
N LEU A 111 2.78 -8.57 2.11
CA LEU A 111 3.05 -9.91 2.60
C LEU A 111 4.37 -10.44 2.04
N SER A 112 4.88 -11.55 2.62
CA SER A 112 5.97 -12.31 2.02
C SER A 112 5.55 -12.93 0.68
N LEU A 113 6.52 -13.24 -0.19
CA LEU A 113 6.22 -13.98 -1.42
C LEU A 113 5.66 -15.38 -1.13
N GLU A 114 6.10 -16.02 -0.05
CA GLU A 114 5.59 -17.32 0.37
C GLU A 114 4.09 -17.25 0.70
N ASP A 115 3.66 -16.26 1.46
CA ASP A 115 2.25 -16.04 1.77
C ASP A 115 1.44 -15.71 0.52
N LYS A 116 1.97 -14.87 -0.37
CA LYS A 116 1.32 -14.58 -1.67
C LYS A 116 1.11 -15.84 -2.49
N HIS A 117 2.11 -16.71 -2.58
CA HIS A 117 1.98 -18.00 -3.27
C HIS A 117 1.03 -18.96 -2.57
N ALA A 118 0.95 -18.94 -1.24
CA ALA A 118 -0.01 -19.74 -0.49
C ALA A 118 -1.46 -19.31 -0.78
N VAL A 119 -1.73 -18.01 -0.83
CA VAL A 119 -3.03 -17.46 -1.27
C VAL A 119 -3.37 -17.93 -2.68
N ALA A 120 -2.43 -17.83 -3.60
CA ALA A 120 -2.64 -18.27 -4.99
C ALA A 120 -2.94 -19.77 -5.09
N ARG A 121 -2.23 -20.61 -4.34
CA ARG A 121 -2.49 -22.06 -4.32
C ARG A 121 -3.87 -22.40 -3.75
N ALA A 122 -4.29 -21.75 -2.67
CA ALA A 122 -5.59 -21.94 -2.06
C ALA A 122 -6.74 -21.65 -3.05
N LEU A 123 -6.61 -20.58 -3.81
CA LEU A 123 -7.60 -20.19 -4.83
C LEU A 123 -7.56 -21.11 -6.06
N ALA A 124 -6.38 -21.43 -6.55
CA ALA A 124 -6.19 -22.26 -7.75
C ALA A 124 -6.74 -23.68 -7.57
N SER A 125 -6.72 -24.23 -6.34
CA SER A 125 -7.27 -25.55 -6.03
C SER A 125 -8.77 -25.68 -6.33
N HIS A 126 -9.49 -24.57 -6.47
CA HIS A 126 -10.91 -24.50 -6.82
C HIS A 126 -11.16 -23.78 -8.16
N GLY A 127 -10.10 -23.55 -8.97
CA GLY A 127 -10.23 -22.91 -10.27
C GLY A 127 -10.38 -21.39 -10.23
N HIS A 128 -10.06 -20.75 -9.11
CA HIS A 128 -10.05 -19.29 -8.97
C HIS A 128 -8.68 -18.70 -9.29
N ILE A 129 -8.62 -17.40 -9.48
CA ILE A 129 -7.42 -16.66 -9.85
C ILE A 129 -7.01 -15.73 -8.71
N ALA A 130 -5.72 -15.75 -8.38
CA ALA A 130 -5.10 -14.70 -7.58
C ALA A 130 -4.36 -13.71 -8.49
N LEU A 131 -4.49 -12.42 -8.21
CA LEU A 131 -3.62 -11.36 -8.70
C LEU A 131 -2.82 -10.80 -7.53
N ASP A 132 -1.53 -10.63 -7.72
CA ASP A 132 -0.64 -9.98 -6.76
C ASP A 132 -0.64 -8.47 -7.04
N CYS A 133 -1.26 -7.69 -6.16
CA CYS A 133 -1.56 -6.28 -6.40
C CYS A 133 -1.18 -5.35 -5.25
N PRO A 134 0.05 -5.37 -4.72
CA PRO A 134 0.46 -4.45 -3.67
C PRO A 134 0.37 -2.99 -4.12
N LEU A 135 0.22 -2.11 -3.14
CA LEU A 135 0.04 -0.67 -3.33
C LEU A 135 1.31 0.10 -2.99
N SER A 136 1.60 1.14 -3.74
CA SER A 136 2.60 2.15 -3.40
C SER A 136 1.91 3.44 -2.96
N GLY A 137 2.14 3.83 -1.72
CA GLY A 137 1.57 5.00 -1.08
C GLY A 137 1.10 4.72 0.35
N THR A 138 0.81 5.80 1.07
CA THR A 138 0.35 5.77 2.46
C THR A 138 -1.17 5.86 2.56
N GLY A 139 -1.72 5.77 3.78
CA GLY A 139 -3.15 5.97 4.04
C GLY A 139 -3.66 7.34 3.57
N ALA A 140 -2.86 8.40 3.72
CA ALA A 140 -3.20 9.72 3.21
C ALA A 140 -3.33 9.76 1.69
N GLN A 141 -2.41 9.09 0.98
CA GLN A 141 -2.45 8.95 -0.47
C GLN A 141 -3.62 8.06 -0.92
N ALA A 142 -3.98 7.03 -0.14
CA ALA A 142 -5.17 6.22 -0.41
C ALA A 142 -6.45 7.06 -0.38
N GLN A 143 -6.59 7.96 0.60
CA GLN A 143 -7.76 8.85 0.72
C GLN A 143 -7.92 9.80 -0.48
N SER A 144 -6.82 10.27 -1.06
CA SER A 144 -6.81 11.19 -2.20
C SER A 144 -6.70 10.51 -3.58
N LYS A 145 -6.80 9.20 -3.66
CA LYS A 145 -6.55 8.39 -4.87
C LYS A 145 -5.16 8.60 -5.48
N ASP A 146 -4.16 8.92 -4.66
CA ASP A 146 -2.77 9.11 -5.10
C ASP A 146 -1.93 7.83 -4.90
N LEU A 147 -2.55 6.67 -4.99
CA LEU A 147 -1.86 5.38 -4.98
C LEU A 147 -1.34 5.01 -6.36
N VAL A 148 -0.30 4.19 -6.38
CA VAL A 148 0.12 3.43 -7.56
C VAL A 148 -0.12 1.96 -7.27
N VAL A 149 -0.81 1.27 -8.17
CA VAL A 149 -1.07 -0.17 -8.06
C VAL A 149 -0.02 -0.93 -8.86
N TYR A 150 0.69 -1.85 -8.22
CA TYR A 150 1.52 -2.83 -8.90
C TYR A 150 0.68 -4.09 -9.08
N ALA A 151 0.48 -4.54 -10.31
CA ALA A 151 -0.32 -5.72 -10.62
C ALA A 151 0.53 -6.78 -11.30
N SER A 152 0.39 -8.03 -10.89
CA SER A 152 1.02 -9.16 -11.57
C SER A 152 0.15 -10.42 -11.46
N GLY A 153 0.24 -11.29 -12.47
CA GLY A 153 -0.55 -12.51 -12.59
C GLY A 153 -1.22 -12.63 -13.96
N HIS A 154 -2.46 -13.10 -13.98
CA HIS A 154 -3.19 -13.36 -15.23
C HIS A 154 -3.49 -12.06 -15.99
N GLY A 155 -2.78 -11.85 -17.10
CA GLY A 155 -2.83 -10.60 -17.88
C GLY A 155 -4.21 -10.17 -18.32
N PRO A 156 -5.05 -11.06 -18.89
CA PRO A 156 -6.41 -10.70 -19.30
C PRO A 156 -7.28 -10.17 -18.14
N ASP A 157 -7.14 -10.71 -16.92
CA ASP A 157 -7.86 -10.18 -15.76
C ASP A 157 -7.31 -8.83 -15.30
N ILE A 158 -6.00 -8.62 -15.39
CA ILE A 158 -5.39 -7.30 -15.08
C ILE A 158 -5.94 -6.24 -16.05
N GLU A 159 -6.02 -6.53 -17.35
CA GLU A 159 -6.55 -5.61 -18.35
C GLU A 159 -8.05 -5.33 -18.12
N ARG A 160 -8.84 -6.37 -17.84
CA ARG A 160 -10.27 -6.24 -17.52
C ARG A 160 -10.52 -5.35 -16.29
N LEU A 161 -9.63 -5.44 -15.30
CA LEU A 161 -9.72 -4.70 -14.04
C LEU A 161 -9.04 -3.33 -14.05
N ALA A 162 -8.55 -2.88 -15.21
CA ALA A 162 -7.96 -1.54 -15.35
C ALA A 162 -8.84 -0.40 -14.82
N PRO A 163 -10.17 -0.36 -15.07
CA PRO A 163 -11.04 0.66 -14.49
C PRO A 163 -11.06 0.63 -12.96
N LEU A 164 -10.99 -0.55 -12.34
CA LEU A 164 -10.91 -0.71 -10.89
C LEU A 164 -9.60 -0.12 -10.35
N PHE A 165 -8.46 -0.45 -10.95
CA PHE A 165 -7.16 0.08 -10.53
C PHE A 165 -7.12 1.61 -10.61
N LEU A 166 -7.69 2.19 -11.65
CA LEU A 166 -7.83 3.65 -11.81
C LEU A 166 -8.86 4.26 -10.85
N GLY A 167 -9.77 3.46 -10.32
CA GLY A 167 -10.65 3.83 -9.21
C GLY A 167 -9.94 3.91 -7.86
N LEU A 168 -8.86 3.13 -7.68
CA LEU A 168 -8.07 3.07 -6.45
C LEU A 168 -6.93 4.09 -6.40
N GLY A 169 -6.33 4.38 -7.55
CA GLY A 169 -5.13 5.20 -7.62
C GLY A 169 -5.02 5.98 -8.92
N ARG A 170 -3.92 6.70 -9.06
CA ARG A 170 -3.63 7.53 -10.24
C ARG A 170 -3.04 6.73 -11.41
N ARG A 171 -2.49 5.55 -11.13
CA ARG A 171 -1.80 4.71 -12.11
C ARG A 171 -1.70 3.27 -11.63
N TYR A 172 -1.63 2.33 -12.58
CA TYR A 172 -1.25 0.95 -12.30
C TYR A 172 -0.18 0.48 -13.30
N PHE A 173 0.55 -0.57 -12.93
CA PHE A 173 1.52 -1.25 -13.80
C PHE A 173 1.21 -2.73 -13.85
N ASN A 174 1.17 -3.31 -15.05
CA ASN A 174 1.18 -4.76 -15.24
C ASN A 174 2.64 -5.22 -15.28
N LEU A 175 3.05 -6.01 -14.30
CA LEU A 175 4.42 -6.47 -14.10
C LEU A 175 4.63 -7.95 -14.51
N GLY A 176 3.68 -8.52 -15.23
CA GLY A 176 3.78 -9.86 -15.77
C GLY A 176 3.46 -10.97 -14.76
N ASP A 177 4.35 -11.93 -14.59
CA ASP A 177 4.11 -13.14 -13.81
C ASP A 177 3.80 -12.86 -12.33
N TYR A 178 2.89 -13.65 -11.76
CA TYR A 178 2.47 -13.56 -10.36
C TYR A 178 3.67 -13.52 -9.40
N GLY A 179 3.64 -12.58 -8.48
CA GLY A 179 4.72 -12.31 -7.51
C GLY A 179 5.68 -11.19 -7.94
N ASN A 180 5.72 -10.82 -9.22
CA ASN A 180 6.59 -9.73 -9.68
C ASN A 180 6.20 -8.38 -9.08
N ALA A 181 4.91 -8.14 -8.83
CA ALA A 181 4.43 -6.93 -8.19
C ALA A 181 4.94 -6.81 -6.74
N THR A 182 4.88 -7.90 -5.98
CA THR A 182 5.45 -7.94 -4.62
C THR A 182 6.97 -7.76 -4.62
N LYS A 183 7.69 -8.39 -5.55
CA LYS A 183 9.14 -8.16 -5.71
C LYS A 183 9.44 -6.68 -5.99
N MET A 184 8.69 -6.06 -6.90
CA MET A 184 8.84 -4.63 -7.20
C MET A 184 8.51 -3.75 -5.99
N LYS A 185 7.49 -4.12 -5.20
CA LYS A 185 7.18 -3.44 -3.93
C LYS A 185 8.35 -3.49 -2.96
N PHE A 186 9.04 -4.62 -2.84
CA PHE A 186 10.22 -4.75 -1.99
C PHE A 186 11.36 -3.84 -2.47
N VAL A 187 11.60 -3.78 -3.77
CA VAL A 187 12.61 -2.89 -4.36
C VAL A 187 12.26 -1.42 -4.09
N ALA A 188 11.00 -1.04 -4.30
CA ALA A 188 10.55 0.33 -4.03
C ALA A 188 10.66 0.70 -2.54
N ASN A 189 10.23 -0.19 -1.65
CA ASN A 189 10.27 0.07 -0.21
C ASN A 189 11.70 0.02 0.37
N LEU A 190 12.62 -0.73 -0.22
CA LEU A 190 14.05 -0.65 0.10
C LEU A 190 14.54 0.79 -0.12
N LEU A 191 14.21 1.41 -1.25
CA LEU A 191 14.57 2.80 -1.51
C LEU A 191 13.86 3.76 -0.55
N VAL A 192 12.59 3.55 -0.23
CA VAL A 192 11.87 4.38 0.76
C VAL A 192 12.59 4.34 2.10
N ALA A 193 13.01 3.16 2.56
CA ALA A 193 13.74 3.00 3.82
C ALA A 193 15.05 3.80 3.82
N ILE A 194 15.85 3.65 2.78
CA ILE A 194 17.15 4.32 2.64
C ILE A 194 16.97 5.84 2.49
N HIS A 195 16.08 6.28 1.60
CA HIS A 195 15.85 7.70 1.35
C HIS A 195 15.37 8.45 2.60
N ASN A 196 14.56 7.82 3.44
CA ASN A 196 14.09 8.42 4.68
C ASN A 196 15.25 8.66 5.68
N VAL A 197 16.11 7.66 5.88
CA VAL A 197 17.28 7.80 6.75
C VAL A 197 18.30 8.76 6.15
N ALA A 198 18.56 8.69 4.84
CA ALA A 198 19.45 9.62 4.15
C ALA A 198 18.95 11.08 4.26
N SER A 199 17.64 11.28 4.16
CA SER A 199 17.01 12.59 4.37
C SER A 199 17.23 13.10 5.79
N ALA A 200 17.09 12.23 6.78
CA ALA A 200 17.33 12.58 8.18
C ALA A 200 18.80 12.92 8.44
N GLU A 201 19.76 12.18 7.87
CA GLU A 201 21.18 12.51 7.96
C GLU A 201 21.49 13.89 7.35
N ALA A 202 20.93 14.18 6.18
CA ALA A 202 21.10 15.47 5.53
C ALA A 202 20.54 16.63 6.39
N MET A 203 19.34 16.46 6.95
CA MET A 203 18.73 17.42 7.86
C MET A 203 19.62 17.67 9.10
N VAL A 204 20.08 16.59 9.73
CA VAL A 204 20.92 16.68 10.94
C VAL A 204 22.27 17.33 10.63
N LEU A 205 22.91 16.97 9.53
CA LEU A 205 24.16 17.60 9.10
C LEU A 205 23.97 19.11 8.87
N GLY A 206 22.93 19.50 8.15
CA GLY A 206 22.63 20.91 7.89
C GLY A 206 22.34 21.70 9.17
N MET A 207 21.55 21.15 10.08
CA MET A 207 21.27 21.78 11.38
C MET A 207 22.53 21.89 12.24
N LYS A 208 23.37 20.88 12.25
CA LYS A 208 24.66 20.91 12.97
C LYS A 208 25.63 21.97 12.40
N ALA A 209 25.53 22.24 11.09
CA ALA A 209 26.24 23.27 10.41
C ALA A 209 25.68 24.70 10.62
N GLY A 210 24.54 24.80 11.34
CA GLY A 210 23.90 26.09 11.64
C GLY A 210 22.89 26.58 10.61
N LEU A 211 22.48 25.71 9.65
CA LEU A 211 21.45 26.04 8.68
C LEU A 211 20.05 25.91 9.28
N ALA A 212 19.13 26.77 8.88
CA ALA A 212 17.73 26.70 9.31
C ALA A 212 17.05 25.45 8.68
N PRO A 213 16.34 24.63 9.47
CA PRO A 213 15.73 23.39 8.97
C PRO A 213 14.80 23.59 7.76
N GLN A 214 13.99 24.66 7.77
CA GLN A 214 13.06 24.98 6.67
C GLN A 214 13.81 25.35 5.39
N GLN A 215 14.93 26.05 5.51
CA GLN A 215 15.79 26.42 4.37
C GLN A 215 16.45 25.18 3.76
N ILE A 216 16.86 24.20 4.60
CA ILE A 216 17.41 22.92 4.11
C ILE A 216 16.37 22.21 3.25
N VAL A 217 15.11 22.12 3.72
CA VAL A 217 14.00 21.49 2.98
C VAL A 217 13.79 22.18 1.63
N GLU A 218 13.67 23.50 1.62
CA GLU A 218 13.40 24.28 0.42
C GLU A 218 14.50 24.10 -0.64
N VAL A 219 15.75 24.24 -0.25
CA VAL A 219 16.88 24.20 -1.17
C VAL A 219 17.12 22.80 -1.72
N ILE A 220 17.05 21.76 -0.88
CA ILE A 220 17.26 20.39 -1.32
C ILE A 220 16.09 19.93 -2.21
N ALA A 221 14.85 20.30 -1.90
CA ALA A 221 13.70 19.96 -2.73
C ALA A 221 13.80 20.46 -4.17
N ALA A 222 14.50 21.56 -4.39
CA ALA A 222 14.74 22.17 -5.71
C ALA A 222 15.92 21.55 -6.48
N GLY A 223 16.73 20.71 -5.85
CA GLY A 223 17.99 20.21 -6.40
C GLY A 223 18.04 18.69 -6.62
N ALA A 224 19.19 18.23 -7.11
CA ALA A 224 19.43 16.81 -7.40
C ALA A 224 19.49 15.92 -6.15
N GLY A 225 19.66 16.49 -4.96
CA GLY A 225 19.66 15.75 -3.70
C GLY A 225 18.29 15.34 -3.21
N THR A 226 17.21 15.79 -3.86
CA THR A 226 15.84 15.44 -3.46
C THR A 226 15.45 14.01 -3.82
N SER A 227 14.41 13.55 -3.16
CA SER A 227 13.64 12.36 -3.52
C SER A 227 12.17 12.60 -3.14
N ARG A 228 11.25 11.81 -3.67
CA ARG A 228 9.84 11.91 -3.24
C ARG A 228 9.69 11.68 -1.73
N VAL A 229 10.50 10.79 -1.15
CA VAL A 229 10.52 10.56 0.30
C VAL A 229 11.03 11.79 1.04
N PHE A 230 12.09 12.44 0.56
CA PHE A 230 12.57 13.69 1.13
C PHE A 230 11.47 14.76 1.15
N GLU A 231 10.81 14.99 0.03
CA GLU A 231 9.72 15.97 -0.09
C GLU A 231 8.56 15.72 0.89
N LEU A 232 8.25 14.44 1.15
CA LEU A 232 7.17 14.06 2.06
C LEU A 232 7.58 14.08 3.54
N ARG A 233 8.82 13.75 3.86
CA ARG A 233 9.28 13.49 5.25
C ARG A 233 10.12 14.62 5.83
N ALA A 234 10.97 15.29 5.03
CA ALA A 234 11.83 16.34 5.53
C ALA A 234 11.08 17.53 6.14
N PRO A 235 9.88 17.93 5.67
CA PRO A 235 9.08 18.94 6.37
C PRO A 235 8.72 18.53 7.80
N LEU A 236 8.37 17.26 8.04
CA LEU A 236 8.09 16.75 9.38
C LEU A 236 9.35 16.79 10.27
N MET A 237 10.50 16.48 9.69
CA MET A 237 11.79 16.54 10.38
C MET A 237 12.16 17.99 10.73
N ALA A 238 11.93 18.94 9.82
CA ALA A 238 12.17 20.35 10.06
C ALA A 238 11.29 20.92 11.19
N GLU A 239 10.03 20.50 11.25
CA GLU A 239 9.06 20.91 12.27
C GLU A 239 9.20 20.12 13.58
N ASN A 240 10.01 19.07 13.62
CA ASN A 240 10.07 18.12 14.74
C ASN A 240 8.67 17.58 15.12
N ARG A 241 7.86 17.29 14.12
CA ARG A 241 6.46 16.89 14.27
C ARG A 241 6.21 15.54 13.59
N TYR A 242 6.06 14.50 14.40
CA TYR A 242 5.93 13.11 13.94
C TYR A 242 4.57 12.49 14.22
N GLU A 243 3.63 13.28 14.68
CA GLU A 243 2.24 12.90 14.95
C GLU A 243 1.28 13.93 14.33
N PRO A 244 0.12 13.49 13.76
CA PRO A 244 -0.24 12.09 13.53
C PRO A 244 0.65 11.44 12.47
N ALA A 245 0.94 10.14 12.65
CA ALA A 245 1.78 9.39 11.72
C ALA A 245 1.02 9.02 10.44
N SER A 246 1.61 9.25 9.27
CA SER A 246 1.12 8.69 8.01
C SER A 246 1.58 7.24 7.80
N MET A 247 2.75 6.89 8.34
CA MET A 247 3.26 5.53 8.47
C MET A 247 3.94 5.38 9.83
N ARG A 248 3.37 4.57 10.71
CA ARG A 248 3.95 4.29 12.03
C ARG A 248 5.21 3.46 11.92
N SER A 249 6.23 3.83 12.68
CA SER A 249 7.52 3.12 12.70
C SER A 249 7.37 1.65 13.11
N SER A 250 6.46 1.32 14.01
CA SER A 250 6.17 -0.06 14.41
C SER A 250 5.60 -0.93 13.28
N ILE A 251 4.78 -0.35 12.40
CA ILE A 251 4.23 -1.04 11.23
C ILE A 251 5.31 -1.17 10.15
N TRP A 252 6.09 -0.12 9.92
CA TRP A 252 7.17 -0.10 8.94
C TRP A 252 8.25 -1.15 9.22
N GLN A 253 8.52 -1.45 10.49
CA GLN A 253 9.48 -2.48 10.86
C GLN A 253 9.11 -3.88 10.33
N LYS A 254 7.83 -4.19 10.25
CA LYS A 254 7.34 -5.43 9.64
C LYS A 254 7.70 -5.49 8.15
N ASP A 255 7.49 -4.40 7.41
CA ASP A 255 7.83 -4.33 5.99
C ASP A 255 9.35 -4.47 5.79
N MET A 256 10.15 -3.84 6.62
CA MET A 256 11.61 -3.96 6.57
C MET A 256 12.08 -5.40 6.84
N ALA A 257 11.46 -6.11 7.78
CA ALA A 257 11.79 -7.50 8.06
C ALA A 257 11.54 -8.41 6.84
N VAL A 258 10.44 -8.21 6.13
CA VAL A 258 10.11 -8.97 4.90
C VAL A 258 11.12 -8.69 3.79
N ILE A 259 11.50 -7.43 3.59
CA ILE A 259 12.50 -7.03 2.58
C ILE A 259 13.87 -7.62 2.90
N GLY A 260 14.30 -7.54 4.16
CA GLY A 260 15.58 -8.10 4.61
C GLY A 260 15.64 -9.61 4.42
N ALA A 261 14.57 -10.33 4.76
CA ALA A 261 14.47 -11.77 4.55
C ALA A 261 14.52 -12.13 3.06
N PHE A 262 13.84 -11.37 2.21
CA PHE A 262 13.87 -11.57 0.76
C PHE A 262 15.27 -11.36 0.18
N ALA A 263 15.97 -10.30 0.56
CA ALA A 263 17.35 -10.05 0.14
C ALA A 263 18.30 -11.18 0.60
N ALA A 264 18.13 -11.66 1.82
CA ALA A 264 18.93 -12.77 2.36
C ALA A 264 18.68 -14.08 1.59
N GLN A 265 17.45 -14.41 1.27
CA GLN A 265 17.09 -15.58 0.46
C GLN A 265 17.76 -15.57 -0.93
N LEU A 266 17.89 -14.38 -1.52
CA LEU A 266 18.55 -14.19 -2.81
C LEU A 266 20.08 -14.12 -2.71
N GLY A 267 20.65 -14.09 -1.49
CA GLY A 267 22.06 -13.80 -1.28
C GLY A 267 22.48 -12.43 -1.80
N CYS A 268 21.55 -11.47 -1.86
CA CYS A 268 21.80 -10.13 -2.39
C CYS A 268 22.26 -9.19 -1.27
N PRO A 269 23.49 -8.64 -1.34
CA PRO A 269 23.95 -7.67 -0.35
C PRO A 269 23.15 -6.34 -0.45
N THR A 270 22.68 -5.87 0.71
CA THR A 270 21.96 -4.59 0.81
C THR A 270 22.53 -3.74 1.96
N PRO A 271 23.80 -3.27 1.86
CA PRO A 271 24.48 -2.60 2.97
C PRO A 271 23.82 -1.31 3.43
N LEU A 272 23.32 -0.48 2.52
CA LEU A 272 22.62 0.77 2.87
C LEU A 272 21.28 0.49 3.57
N PHE A 273 20.55 -0.52 3.12
CA PHE A 273 19.32 -0.95 3.77
C PHE A 273 19.60 -1.48 5.19
N SER A 274 20.63 -2.28 5.37
CA SER A 274 21.03 -2.80 6.69
C SER A 274 21.44 -1.68 7.65
N ALA A 275 22.18 -0.70 7.18
CA ALA A 275 22.55 0.48 7.97
C ALA A 275 21.30 1.29 8.36
N SER A 276 20.36 1.46 7.45
CA SER A 276 19.09 2.15 7.70
C SER A 276 18.23 1.39 8.73
N ASP A 277 18.15 0.07 8.66
CA ASP A 277 17.39 -0.75 9.60
C ASP A 277 17.85 -0.54 11.04
N ALA A 278 19.16 -0.40 11.28
CA ALA A 278 19.71 -0.13 12.60
C ALA A 278 19.16 1.18 13.21
N ILE A 279 18.96 2.21 12.40
CA ILE A 279 18.40 3.49 12.85
C ILE A 279 16.92 3.37 13.19
N TYR A 280 16.13 2.65 12.37
CA TYR A 280 14.73 2.38 12.68
C TYR A 280 14.58 1.60 13.99
N ARG A 281 15.40 0.58 14.19
CA ARG A 281 15.41 -0.22 15.43
C ARG A 281 15.78 0.64 16.66
N ALA A 282 16.75 1.54 16.53
CA ALA A 282 17.08 2.49 17.58
C ALA A 282 15.89 3.40 17.92
N GLY A 283 15.10 3.83 16.95
CA GLY A 283 13.87 4.56 17.17
C GLY A 283 12.83 3.77 17.95
N LEU A 284 12.61 2.50 17.60
CA LEU A 284 11.71 1.62 18.34
C LEU A 284 12.16 1.42 19.80
N ALA A 285 13.45 1.21 20.02
CA ALA A 285 14.02 1.06 21.36
C ALA A 285 13.83 2.31 22.24
N ARG A 286 13.68 3.48 21.63
CA ARG A 286 13.38 4.76 22.29
C ARG A 286 11.90 5.04 22.47
N GLY A 287 11.02 4.11 22.11
CA GLY A 287 9.58 4.25 22.24
C GLY A 287 8.92 5.08 21.13
N LEU A 288 9.58 5.29 19.98
CA LEU A 288 9.06 6.08 18.85
C LEU A 288 8.15 5.25 17.91
N GLY A 289 7.72 4.06 18.31
CA GLY A 289 6.97 3.13 17.46
C GLY A 289 5.62 3.67 16.96
N ALA A 290 4.95 4.52 17.72
CA ALA A 290 3.69 5.15 17.34
C ALA A 290 3.87 6.36 16.42
N GLN A 291 5.07 6.93 16.36
CA GLN A 291 5.40 8.09 15.55
C GLN A 291 5.64 7.72 14.09
N ASP A 292 5.54 8.72 13.23
CA ASP A 292 5.88 8.60 11.81
C ASP A 292 7.33 8.15 11.62
N THR A 293 7.60 7.41 10.54
CA THR A 293 8.96 6.96 10.18
C THR A 293 9.97 8.11 10.03
N ALA A 294 9.52 9.33 9.80
CA ALA A 294 10.37 10.53 9.81
C ALA A 294 11.05 10.77 11.17
N SER A 295 10.55 10.16 12.26
CA SER A 295 11.14 10.26 13.61
C SER A 295 12.55 9.67 13.73
N VAL A 296 13.05 8.96 12.70
CA VAL A 296 14.47 8.59 12.61
C VAL A 296 15.39 9.81 12.68
N CYS A 297 14.89 11.00 12.29
CA CYS A 297 15.60 12.27 12.44
C CYS A 297 15.91 12.56 13.91
N ALA A 298 14.94 12.35 14.82
CA ALA A 298 15.16 12.53 16.26
C ALA A 298 16.24 11.57 16.83
N VAL A 299 16.33 10.36 16.29
CA VAL A 299 17.41 9.41 16.64
C VAL A 299 18.76 9.96 16.25
N LEU A 300 18.90 10.47 15.03
CA LEU A 300 20.14 11.02 14.51
C LEU A 300 20.51 12.36 15.15
N GLU A 301 19.54 13.20 15.48
CA GLU A 301 19.75 14.42 16.26
C GLU A 301 20.40 14.13 17.61
N ASP A 302 19.87 13.12 18.32
CA ASP A 302 20.40 12.67 19.59
C ASP A 302 21.85 12.17 19.44
N MET A 303 22.11 11.36 18.41
CA MET A 303 23.48 10.87 18.11
C MET A 303 24.44 12.02 17.80
N ALA A 304 23.94 13.12 17.21
CA ALA A 304 24.72 14.32 16.89
C ALA A 304 24.77 15.34 18.04
N GLY A 305 24.10 15.08 19.15
CA GLY A 305 24.02 16.01 20.28
C GLY A 305 23.21 17.27 19.99
N ILE A 306 22.23 17.19 19.09
CA ILE A 306 21.29 18.29 18.82
C ILE A 306 20.07 18.12 19.74
N ARG A 307 19.67 19.20 20.36
CA ARG A 307 18.45 19.28 21.21
C ARG A 307 17.56 20.39 20.67
N ARG A 308 16.30 20.03 20.35
CA ARG A 308 15.25 20.97 19.93
C ARG A 308 13.98 20.74 20.75
#